data_46bbc982fb86f37c85c7d7a35534e67f
#
_entry.id   46bbc982fb86f37c85c7d7a35534e67f
#
_cell.length_a   1.000
_cell.length_b   1.000
_cell.length_c   1.000
_cell.angle_alpha   90.00
_cell.angle_beta   90.00
_cell.angle_gamma   90.00
#
_symmetry.space_group_name_H-M   'P 1'
#
loop_
_entity.id
_entity.type
_entity.pdbx_description
1 polymer ?
#
loop_
_entity_poly.entity_id
_entity_poly.type
_entity_poly.pdbx_seq_one_letter_code
_entity_poly.pdbx_strand_id
1 'polypeptide(L)' 'MKYMDQKTVEKLEGKIEEAIAEIIVKMGLKKLPILPTRHTMHLMAKASVTVYEAAVENQRREEGR' A
#
# COMPACT_ATOMS: atom_id res chain seq x y z
N MET A 1 0.44 -0.73 19.36
CA MET A 1 0.46 -2.18 19.09
C MET A 1 0.12 -2.47 17.65
N LYS A 2 0.84 -3.38 17.04
CA LYS A 2 0.60 -3.73 15.63
C LYS A 2 -0.34 -4.92 15.55
N TYR A 3 -1.29 -4.85 14.65
CA TYR A 3 -2.24 -5.94 14.42
C TYR A 3 -1.77 -6.92 13.36
N MET A 4 -0.68 -6.58 12.66
CA MET A 4 -0.07 -7.47 11.70
C MET A 4 1.41 -7.62 12.04
N ASP A 5 1.95 -8.82 11.84
CA ASP A 5 3.36 -9.03 12.11
C ASP A 5 4.21 -8.44 10.97
N GLN A 6 5.51 -8.33 11.21
CA GLN A 6 6.41 -7.67 10.28
C GLN A 6 6.46 -8.40 8.93
N LYS A 7 6.43 -9.72 8.95
CA LYS A 7 6.46 -10.49 7.71
C LYS A 7 5.23 -10.24 6.85
N THR A 8 4.06 -10.18 7.50
CA THR A 8 2.83 -9.91 6.78
C THR A 8 2.84 -8.50 6.19
N VAL A 9 3.33 -7.53 6.97
CA VAL A 9 3.43 -6.16 6.50
C VAL A 9 4.34 -6.08 5.27
N GLU A 10 5.51 -6.70 5.32
CA GLU A 10 6.45 -6.66 4.22
C GLU A 10 5.89 -7.35 2.98
N LYS A 11 5.21 -8.47 3.17
CA LYS A 11 4.59 -9.19 2.07
C LYS A 11 3.50 -8.37 1.40
N LEU A 12 2.67 -7.72 2.23
CA LEU A 12 1.59 -6.88 1.71
C LEU A 12 2.15 -5.67 0.96
N GLU A 13 3.19 -5.03 1.52
CA GLU A 13 3.84 -3.92 0.85
C GLU A 13 4.39 -4.33 -0.51
N GLY A 14 5.03 -5.49 -0.58
CA GLY A 14 5.58 -6.00 -1.83
C GLY A 14 4.50 -6.26 -2.87
N LYS A 15 3.38 -6.86 -2.46
CA LYS A 15 2.29 -7.15 -3.38
C LYS A 15 1.64 -5.87 -3.89
N ILE A 16 1.45 -4.89 -3.02
CA ILE A 16 0.88 -3.61 -3.42
C ILE A 16 1.82 -2.89 -4.37
N GLU A 17 3.12 -2.93 -4.08
CA GLU A 17 4.10 -2.29 -4.94
C GLU A 17 4.10 -2.89 -6.34
N GLU A 18 4.00 -4.22 -6.44
CA GLU A 18 3.90 -4.90 -7.72
C GLU A 18 2.65 -4.46 -8.48
N ALA A 19 1.52 -4.38 -7.77
CA ALA A 19 0.27 -3.96 -8.39
C ALA A 19 0.35 -2.52 -8.89
N ILE A 20 0.97 -1.64 -8.10
CA ILE A 20 1.14 -0.25 -8.50
C ILE A 20 2.00 -0.18 -9.76
N ALA A 21 3.12 -0.90 -9.79
CA ALA A 21 4.02 -0.91 -10.93
C ALA A 21 3.29 -1.40 -12.19
N GLU A 22 2.48 -2.44 -12.05
CA GLU A 22 1.73 -2.98 -13.17
C GLU A 22 0.74 -1.97 -13.73
N ILE A 23 0.02 -1.28 -12.85
CA ILE A 23 -0.94 -0.26 -13.25
C ILE A 23 -0.22 0.89 -13.96
N ILE A 24 0.90 1.34 -13.42
CA ILE A 24 1.68 2.43 -14.00
C ILE A 24 2.14 2.07 -15.42
N VAL A 25 2.63 0.84 -15.58
CA VAL A 25 3.08 0.39 -16.91
C VAL A 25 1.92 0.36 -17.89
N LYS A 26 0.77 -0.13 -17.47
CA LYS A 26 -0.40 -0.22 -18.35
C LYS A 26 -0.92 1.15 -18.76
N MET A 27 -0.95 2.10 -17.85
CA MET A 27 -1.45 3.44 -18.16
C MET A 27 -0.45 4.24 -18.97
N GLY A 28 0.82 4.17 -18.58
CA GLY A 28 1.89 4.82 -19.32
C GLY A 28 1.80 6.33 -19.36
N LEU A 29 2.68 6.94 -20.13
CA LEU A 29 2.77 8.39 -20.24
C LEU A 29 1.57 9.03 -20.89
N LYS A 30 0.78 8.26 -21.65
CA LYS A 30 -0.39 8.81 -22.31
C LYS A 30 -1.45 9.25 -21.33
N LYS A 31 -1.52 8.60 -20.17
CA LYS A 31 -2.56 8.87 -19.17
C LYS A 31 -2.02 9.58 -17.94
N LEU A 32 -0.73 9.40 -17.64
CA LEU A 32 -0.15 9.93 -16.43
C LEU A 32 0.77 11.10 -16.76
N PRO A 33 0.66 12.21 -16.04
CA PRO A 33 1.51 13.38 -16.31
C PRO A 33 2.98 13.10 -16.07
N ILE A 34 3.30 12.24 -15.11
CA ILE A 34 4.67 11.76 -14.88
C ILE A 34 4.60 10.29 -14.48
N LEU A 35 5.70 9.59 -14.67
CA LEU A 35 5.79 8.22 -14.20
C LEU A 35 6.55 8.24 -12.86
N PRO A 36 5.98 7.64 -11.81
CA PRO A 36 6.66 7.62 -10.52
C PRO A 36 7.91 6.76 -10.60
N THR A 37 8.92 7.15 -9.83
CA THR A 37 10.12 6.34 -9.71
C THR A 37 9.83 5.12 -8.85
N ARG A 38 10.76 4.17 -8.87
CA ARG A 38 10.65 2.99 -8.03
C ARG A 38 10.52 3.35 -6.55
N HIS A 39 11.31 4.35 -6.14
CA HIS A 39 11.25 4.84 -4.75
C HIS A 39 9.87 5.38 -4.42
N THR A 40 9.29 6.17 -5.34
CA THR A 40 7.97 6.74 -5.13
C THR A 40 6.92 5.63 -5.03
N MET A 41 7.01 4.61 -5.89
CA MET A 41 6.06 3.50 -5.84
C MET A 41 6.18 2.73 -4.53
N HIS A 42 7.40 2.59 -4.02
CA HIS A 42 7.62 1.96 -2.72
C HIS A 42 6.94 2.74 -1.60
N LEU A 43 7.07 4.06 -1.63
CA LEU A 43 6.43 4.91 -0.62
C LEU A 43 4.91 4.84 -0.73
N MET A 44 4.38 4.76 -1.94
CA MET A 44 2.94 4.61 -2.14
C MET A 44 2.44 3.30 -1.52
N ALA A 45 3.22 2.23 -1.68
CA ALA A 45 2.86 0.95 -1.10
C ALA A 45 2.88 1.01 0.43
N LYS A 46 3.90 1.65 1.00
CA LYS A 46 3.98 1.80 2.45
C LYS A 46 2.81 2.62 2.98
N ALA A 47 2.46 3.70 2.29
CA ALA A 47 1.32 4.51 2.69
C ALA A 47 0.03 3.72 2.65
N SER A 48 -0.14 2.87 1.62
CA SER A 48 -1.33 2.03 1.49
C SER A 48 -1.45 1.07 2.67
N VAL A 49 -0.35 0.45 3.07
CA VAL A 49 -0.36 -0.47 4.21
C VAL A 49 -0.69 0.28 5.50
N THR A 50 -0.14 1.48 5.67
CA THR A 50 -0.42 2.30 6.84
C THR A 50 -1.92 2.60 6.94
N VAL A 51 -2.54 2.97 5.82
CA VAL A 51 -3.98 3.23 5.79
C VAL A 51 -4.76 1.96 6.14
N TYR A 52 -4.34 0.82 5.62
CA TYR A 52 -4.99 -0.44 5.92
C TYR A 52 -4.90 -0.78 7.40
N GLU A 53 -3.71 -0.59 7.99
CA GLU A 53 -3.53 -0.86 9.42
C GLU A 53 -4.43 0.04 10.26
N ALA A 54 -4.57 1.31 9.88
CA ALA A 54 -5.45 2.22 10.59
C ALA A 54 -6.91 1.77 10.50
N ALA A 55 -7.32 1.26 9.33
CA ALA A 55 -8.66 0.76 9.15
C ALA A 55 -8.93 -0.46 10.02
N VAL A 56 -7.95 -1.36 10.10
CA VAL A 56 -8.06 -2.55 10.95
C VAL A 56 -8.19 -2.14 12.43
N GLU A 57 -7.38 -1.18 12.85
CA GLU A 57 -7.44 -0.70 14.22
C GLU A 57 -8.80 -0.09 14.55
N ASN A 58 -9.32 0.73 13.64
CA ASN A 58 -10.63 1.35 13.85
C ASN A 58 -11.73 0.32 13.94
N GLN A 59 -11.69 -0.71 13.09
CA GLN A 59 -12.69 -1.76 13.12
C GLN A 59 -12.65 -2.55 14.41
N ARG A 60 -11.45 -2.87 14.88
CA ARG A 60 -11.29 -3.59 16.14
C ARG A 60 -11.82 -2.77 17.31
N ARG A 61 -11.58 -1.45 17.26
CA ARG A 61 -12.07 -0.55 18.30
C ARG A 61 -13.59 -0.53 18.34
N GLU A 62 -14.22 -0.51 17.16
CA GLU A 62 -15.68 -0.52 17.07
C GLU A 62 -16.25 -1.83 17.55
N GLU A 63 -15.61 -2.95 17.21
CA GLU A 63 -16.06 -4.27 17.64
C GLU A 63 -15.92 -4.46 19.15
N GLY A 64 -14.96 -3.77 19.74
CA GLY A 64 -14.69 -3.90 21.16
C GLY A 64 -15.66 -3.17 22.08
N ARG A 65 -16.65 -2.49 21.53
CA ARG A 65 -17.62 -1.75 22.32
C ARG A 65 -18.82 -2.57 22.74
#